data_7d8543163cf82f8b3838f03b7afaff6b
#
_entry.id   7d8543163cf82f8b3838f03b7afaff6b
#
_cell.length_a   1.000
_cell.length_b   1.000
_cell.length_c   1.000
_cell.angle_alpha   90.00
_cell.angle_beta   90.00
_cell.angle_gamma   90.00
#
_symmetry.space_group_name_H-M   'P 1'
#
loop_
_entity.id
_entity.type
_entity.pdbx_description
1 polymer ?
#
loop_
_entity_poly.entity_id
_entity_poly.type
_entity_poly.pdbx_seq_one_letter_code
_entity_poly.pdbx_strand_id
1 'polypeptide(L)'
;MTVTPRTIPPAPHGPFQPAYLDLIDDLRTALLAQAGELLDGIYLYGSVARGDATPGVSDLDVTLILRHRPAPRDASMLEALRLALAARHPEVSKIDFDIGTRIDALAPRHLHSWGYWLKHHCRCIWGNDLSRCFTPFPPSRTIALAVNGDIVEVLERQAGEIEQLREQTIDTAKLVRRQREAARRLLRATSVLRAENEPSWPQTLEQHAALFLSNYPAMREQIDFFMRHAG
;
A
#
# COMPACT_ATOMS: atom_id res chain seq x y z
N MET A 1 1.06 35.32 13.58
CA MET A 1 0.10 34.33 13.02
C MET A 1 0.79 32.99 13.00
N THR A 2 0.45 32.09 13.90
CA THR A 2 0.95 30.71 13.91
C THR A 2 0.25 29.97 12.80
N VAL A 3 0.95 29.74 11.70
CA VAL A 3 0.47 28.86 10.62
C VAL A 3 0.43 27.45 11.17
N THR A 4 -0.76 26.90 11.36
CA THR A 4 -0.93 25.48 11.71
C THR A 4 -0.22 24.64 10.63
N PRO A 5 0.76 23.79 10.98
CA PRO A 5 1.45 22.99 9.99
C PRO A 5 0.44 22.10 9.26
N ARG A 6 0.46 22.15 7.94
CA ARG A 6 -0.41 21.33 7.08
C ARG A 6 -0.04 19.87 7.30
N THR A 7 -0.97 19.08 7.80
CA THR A 7 -0.76 17.64 8.01
C THR A 7 -1.21 16.85 6.79
N ILE A 8 -0.62 15.68 6.59
CA ILE A 8 -1.08 14.70 5.60
C ILE A 8 -2.52 14.29 5.99
N PRO A 9 -3.45 14.16 5.04
CA PRO A 9 -4.81 13.72 5.32
C PRO A 9 -4.82 12.36 6.06
N PRO A 10 -5.71 12.17 7.05
CA PRO A 10 -5.86 10.88 7.71
C PRO A 10 -6.41 9.82 6.74
N ALA A 11 -6.29 8.55 7.13
CA ALA A 11 -6.95 7.46 6.42
C ALA A 11 -8.48 7.71 6.33
N PRO A 12 -9.14 7.32 5.23
CA PRO A 12 -10.57 7.50 5.06
C PRO A 12 -11.37 6.81 6.17
N HIS A 13 -12.49 7.42 6.59
CA HIS A 13 -13.36 6.89 7.66
C HIS A 13 -14.81 6.64 7.21
N GLY A 14 -15.14 6.85 5.92
CA GLY A 14 -16.47 6.58 5.37
C GLY A 14 -16.88 5.10 5.46
N PRO A 15 -18.16 4.75 5.23
CA PRO A 15 -18.58 3.36 5.17
C PRO A 15 -17.84 2.62 4.05
N PHE A 16 -17.63 1.31 4.23
CA PHE A 16 -17.17 0.47 3.13
C PHE A 16 -18.28 0.32 2.07
N GLN A 17 -17.86 0.12 0.83
CA GLN A 17 -18.82 -0.14 -0.26
C GLN A 17 -19.56 -1.47 0.00
N PRO A 18 -20.90 -1.53 -0.21
CA PRO A 18 -21.69 -2.73 0.06
C PRO A 18 -21.17 -4.00 -0.61
N ALA A 19 -20.59 -3.87 -1.81
CA ALA A 19 -20.05 -5.00 -2.57
C ALA A 19 -18.90 -5.75 -1.87
N TYR A 20 -18.25 -5.15 -0.86
CA TYR A 20 -17.11 -5.76 -0.17
C TYR A 20 -17.40 -6.13 1.29
N LEU A 21 -18.62 -5.92 1.80
CA LEU A 21 -18.92 -6.15 3.21
C LEU A 21 -18.80 -7.63 3.58
N ASP A 22 -19.31 -8.53 2.75
CA ASP A 22 -19.25 -9.99 2.98
C ASP A 22 -17.79 -10.49 2.94
N LEU A 23 -16.98 -9.99 2.00
CA LEU A 23 -15.54 -10.28 1.94
C LEU A 23 -14.81 -9.81 3.20
N ILE A 24 -15.08 -8.59 3.66
CA ILE A 24 -14.43 -8.03 4.86
C ILE A 24 -14.81 -8.84 6.11
N ASP A 25 -16.07 -9.28 6.22
CA ASP A 25 -16.53 -10.08 7.34
C ASP A 25 -15.96 -11.51 7.31
N ASP A 26 -15.93 -12.16 6.13
CA ASP A 26 -15.32 -13.48 5.94
C ASP A 26 -13.80 -13.43 6.21
N LEU A 27 -13.09 -12.41 5.68
CA LEU A 27 -11.68 -12.18 5.97
C LEU A 27 -11.42 -12.11 7.48
N ARG A 28 -12.18 -11.25 8.17
CA ARG A 28 -12.04 -11.09 9.62
C ARG A 28 -12.30 -12.39 10.35
N THR A 29 -13.40 -13.07 10.04
CA THR A 29 -13.81 -14.31 10.69
C THR A 29 -12.80 -15.42 10.47
N ALA A 30 -12.33 -15.61 9.24
CA ALA A 30 -11.37 -16.64 8.89
C ALA A 30 -9.99 -16.38 9.54
N LEU A 31 -9.52 -15.12 9.56
CA LEU A 31 -8.29 -14.74 10.24
C LEU A 31 -8.36 -15.00 11.75
N LEU A 32 -9.46 -14.64 12.38
CA LEU A 32 -9.64 -14.88 13.82
C LEU A 32 -9.72 -16.36 14.17
N ALA A 33 -10.38 -17.15 13.35
CA ALA A 33 -10.51 -18.59 13.59
C ALA A 33 -9.16 -19.34 13.48
N GLN A 34 -8.28 -18.91 12.56
CA GLN A 34 -7.04 -19.64 12.28
C GLN A 34 -5.78 -19.00 12.89
N ALA A 35 -5.77 -17.69 13.06
CA ALA A 35 -4.61 -16.90 13.46
C ALA A 35 -4.87 -15.94 14.64
N GLY A 36 -6.01 -16.03 15.33
CA GLY A 36 -6.43 -15.09 16.38
C GLY A 36 -5.39 -14.87 17.48
N GLU A 37 -4.72 -15.93 17.93
CA GLU A 37 -3.65 -15.85 18.94
C GLU A 37 -2.42 -15.08 18.43
N LEU A 38 -2.15 -15.12 17.14
CA LEU A 38 -1.01 -14.46 16.50
C LEU A 38 -1.28 -12.99 16.24
N LEU A 39 -2.55 -12.61 16.01
CA LEU A 39 -2.93 -11.27 15.56
C LEU A 39 -2.99 -10.25 16.70
N ASP A 40 -2.41 -9.06 16.47
CA ASP A 40 -2.60 -7.85 17.27
C ASP A 40 -3.64 -6.92 16.65
N GLY A 41 -3.66 -6.79 15.32
CA GLY A 41 -4.63 -5.99 14.58
C GLY A 41 -4.74 -6.37 13.12
N ILE A 42 -5.92 -6.13 12.55
CA ILE A 42 -6.24 -6.28 11.11
C ILE A 42 -6.64 -4.92 10.58
N TYR A 43 -6.01 -4.52 9.47
CA TYR A 43 -6.26 -3.22 8.85
C TYR A 43 -6.48 -3.41 7.35
N LEU A 44 -7.32 -2.56 6.78
CA LEU A 44 -7.48 -2.43 5.33
C LEU A 44 -6.83 -1.13 4.86
N TYR A 45 -6.25 -1.16 3.66
CA TYR A 45 -5.78 0.02 2.95
C TYR A 45 -6.15 -0.07 1.46
N GLY A 46 -5.64 0.82 0.62
CA GLY A 46 -5.94 0.79 -0.82
C GLY A 46 -7.36 1.23 -1.17
N SER A 47 -7.85 0.82 -2.32
CA SER A 47 -9.10 1.31 -2.89
C SER A 47 -10.34 0.87 -2.11
N VAL A 48 -10.38 -0.36 -1.61
CA VAL A 48 -11.49 -0.84 -0.76
C VAL A 48 -11.60 -0.02 0.52
N ALA A 49 -10.46 0.28 1.16
CA ALA A 49 -10.44 1.11 2.37
C ALA A 49 -10.88 2.56 2.09
N ARG A 50 -10.57 3.11 0.91
CA ARG A 50 -10.97 4.46 0.49
C ARG A 50 -12.42 4.55 0.01
N GLY A 51 -13.03 3.42 -0.37
CA GLY A 51 -14.38 3.38 -0.92
C GLY A 51 -14.46 3.72 -2.42
N ASP A 52 -13.35 3.60 -3.16
CA ASP A 52 -13.24 3.84 -4.61
C ASP A 52 -12.85 2.57 -5.41
N ALA A 53 -13.05 1.40 -4.83
CA ALA A 53 -12.76 0.12 -5.47
C ALA A 53 -13.78 -0.24 -6.56
N THR A 54 -13.31 -0.91 -7.60
CA THR A 54 -14.15 -1.43 -8.70
C THR A 54 -14.24 -2.95 -8.59
N PRO A 55 -15.46 -3.53 -8.43
CA PRO A 55 -15.65 -4.97 -8.31
C PRO A 55 -15.04 -5.76 -9.48
N GLY A 56 -14.35 -6.85 -9.16
CA GLY A 56 -13.65 -7.72 -10.10
C GLY A 56 -12.35 -7.16 -10.69
N VAL A 57 -12.00 -5.90 -10.36
CA VAL A 57 -10.80 -5.22 -10.87
C VAL A 57 -9.83 -4.86 -9.76
N SER A 58 -10.37 -4.29 -8.67
CA SER A 58 -9.55 -3.84 -7.52
C SER A 58 -9.09 -5.01 -6.67
N ASP A 59 -7.92 -4.83 -6.04
CA ASP A 59 -7.36 -5.75 -5.05
C ASP A 59 -7.95 -5.45 -3.67
N LEU A 60 -7.91 -6.44 -2.77
CA LEU A 60 -8.07 -6.20 -1.34
C LEU A 60 -6.71 -6.17 -0.69
N ASP A 61 -6.34 -5.00 -0.21
CA ASP A 61 -5.06 -4.76 0.45
C ASP A 61 -5.23 -4.81 1.98
N VAL A 62 -4.53 -5.72 2.64
CA VAL A 62 -4.65 -5.98 4.08
C VAL A 62 -3.31 -5.84 4.75
N THR A 63 -3.24 -5.07 5.83
CA THR A 63 -2.10 -5.05 6.75
C THR A 63 -2.45 -5.88 7.99
N LEU A 64 -1.65 -6.91 8.25
CA LEU A 64 -1.73 -7.73 9.45
C LEU A 64 -0.63 -7.32 10.42
N ILE A 65 -1.00 -6.85 11.60
CA ILE A 65 -0.05 -6.64 12.69
C ILE A 65 -0.11 -7.83 13.62
N LEU A 66 1.04 -8.50 13.76
CA LEU A 66 1.20 -9.67 14.61
C LEU A 66 1.77 -9.27 15.97
N ARG A 67 1.46 -10.04 17.01
CA ARG A 67 1.97 -9.86 18.38
C ARG A 67 3.47 -10.13 18.46
N HIS A 68 3.95 -11.10 17.65
CA HIS A 68 5.34 -11.51 17.57
C HIS A 68 5.67 -11.95 16.13
N ARG A 69 6.95 -12.19 15.86
CA ARG A 69 7.40 -12.66 14.54
C ARG A 69 6.79 -14.01 14.22
N PRO A 70 6.19 -14.20 13.04
CA PRO A 70 5.58 -15.46 12.65
C PRO A 70 6.66 -16.55 12.47
N ALA A 71 6.36 -17.77 12.92
CA ALA A 71 7.14 -18.94 12.54
C ALA A 71 6.86 -19.34 11.08
N PRO A 72 7.73 -20.15 10.43
CA PRO A 72 7.48 -20.58 9.04
C PRO A 72 6.11 -21.20 8.81
N ARG A 73 5.61 -21.99 9.76
CA ARG A 73 4.26 -22.59 9.72
C ARG A 73 3.15 -21.53 9.71
N ASP A 74 3.34 -20.42 10.45
CA ASP A 74 2.35 -19.35 10.55
C ASP A 74 2.29 -18.57 9.22
N ALA A 75 3.44 -18.33 8.60
CA ALA A 75 3.51 -17.72 7.26
C ALA A 75 2.82 -18.60 6.20
N SER A 76 3.06 -19.92 6.22
CA SER A 76 2.40 -20.86 5.31
C SER A 76 0.89 -20.92 5.53
N MET A 77 0.43 -20.89 6.78
CA MET A 77 -0.98 -20.87 7.13
C MET A 77 -1.66 -19.56 6.65
N LEU A 78 -1.04 -18.41 6.89
CA LEU A 78 -1.57 -17.13 6.43
C LEU A 78 -1.64 -17.05 4.89
N GLU A 79 -0.64 -17.60 4.18
CA GLU A 79 -0.66 -17.67 2.73
C GLU A 79 -1.76 -18.60 2.20
N ALA A 80 -1.93 -19.77 2.79
CA ALA A 80 -3.02 -20.69 2.43
C ALA A 80 -4.40 -20.04 2.66
N LEU A 81 -4.55 -19.32 3.78
CA LEU A 81 -5.78 -18.60 4.10
C LEU A 81 -6.05 -17.48 3.07
N ARG A 82 -5.02 -16.69 2.72
CA ARG A 82 -5.10 -15.64 1.70
C ARG A 82 -5.59 -16.19 0.36
N LEU A 83 -5.01 -17.30 -0.10
CA LEU A 83 -5.41 -17.96 -1.35
C LEU A 83 -6.83 -18.50 -1.31
N ALA A 84 -7.23 -19.13 -0.19
CA ALA A 84 -8.57 -19.66 -0.01
C ALA A 84 -9.64 -18.54 0.02
N LEU A 85 -9.34 -17.38 0.62
CA LEU A 85 -10.21 -16.20 0.60
C LEU A 85 -10.33 -15.65 -0.83
N ALA A 86 -9.21 -15.45 -1.52
CA ALA A 86 -9.22 -14.94 -2.89
C ALA A 86 -10.03 -15.83 -3.86
N ALA A 87 -9.99 -17.16 -3.67
CA ALA A 87 -10.75 -18.11 -4.49
C ALA A 87 -12.28 -18.04 -4.25
N ARG A 88 -12.73 -17.59 -3.07
CA ARG A 88 -14.15 -17.45 -2.73
C ARG A 88 -14.76 -16.10 -3.10
N HIS A 89 -13.93 -15.08 -3.32
CA HIS A 89 -14.34 -13.69 -3.44
C HIS A 89 -13.95 -13.10 -4.80
N PRO A 90 -14.73 -13.37 -5.88
CA PRO A 90 -14.44 -12.87 -7.22
C PRO A 90 -14.65 -11.36 -7.38
N GLU A 91 -15.22 -10.69 -6.37
CA GLU A 91 -15.35 -9.23 -6.32
C GLU A 91 -14.01 -8.50 -6.19
N VAL A 92 -12.93 -9.22 -5.89
CA VAL A 92 -11.56 -8.69 -5.92
C VAL A 92 -10.68 -9.50 -6.86
N SER A 93 -9.73 -8.85 -7.52
CA SER A 93 -8.80 -9.53 -8.43
C SER A 93 -7.75 -10.36 -7.70
N LYS A 94 -7.39 -9.94 -6.49
CA LYS A 94 -6.51 -10.65 -5.54
C LYS A 94 -6.68 -10.11 -4.13
N ILE A 95 -6.12 -10.83 -3.15
CA ILE A 95 -5.94 -10.36 -1.78
C ILE A 95 -4.44 -10.30 -1.50
N ASP A 96 -3.94 -9.19 -0.98
CA ASP A 96 -2.55 -9.02 -0.57
C ASP A 96 -2.45 -8.85 0.95
N PHE A 97 -1.51 -9.56 1.58
CA PHE A 97 -1.20 -9.42 3.00
C PHE A 97 0.17 -8.77 3.19
N ASP A 98 0.18 -7.54 3.72
CA ASP A 98 1.37 -6.92 4.29
C ASP A 98 1.45 -7.28 5.76
N ILE A 99 2.52 -7.96 6.16
CA ILE A 99 2.66 -8.50 7.51
C ILE A 99 3.77 -7.75 8.25
N GLY A 100 3.42 -7.18 9.40
CA GLY A 100 4.35 -6.60 10.34
C GLY A 100 4.14 -7.11 11.75
N THR A 101 5.06 -6.78 12.66
CA THR A 101 4.87 -7.06 14.08
C THR A 101 4.58 -5.79 14.86
N ARG A 102 3.90 -5.91 16.00
CA ARG A 102 3.66 -4.78 16.90
C ARG A 102 4.96 -4.10 17.32
N ILE A 103 6.00 -4.87 17.60
CA ILE A 103 7.29 -4.32 18.02
C ILE A 103 7.96 -3.52 16.89
N ASP A 104 7.86 -3.97 15.65
CA ASP A 104 8.39 -3.25 14.50
C ASP A 104 7.55 -2.01 14.19
N ALA A 105 6.22 -2.14 14.22
CA ALA A 105 5.31 -1.05 13.92
C ALA A 105 5.44 0.13 14.90
N LEU A 106 5.77 -0.13 16.16
CA LEU A 106 5.97 0.88 17.20
C LEU A 106 7.43 1.30 17.41
N ALA A 107 8.38 0.67 16.71
CA ALA A 107 9.80 1.00 16.86
C ALA A 107 10.09 2.43 16.36
N PRO A 108 10.84 3.27 17.12
CA PRO A 108 11.16 4.64 16.71
C PRO A 108 11.81 4.74 15.32
N ARG A 109 12.65 3.77 14.94
CA ARG A 109 13.27 3.71 13.61
C ARG A 109 12.26 3.56 12.46
N HIS A 110 11.06 3.06 12.75
CA HIS A 110 9.99 2.84 11.77
C HIS A 110 8.85 3.89 11.88
N LEU A 111 9.09 4.98 12.61
CA LEU A 111 8.09 6.03 12.80
C LEU A 111 7.58 6.58 11.45
N HIS A 112 8.48 6.86 10.52
CA HIS A 112 8.15 7.46 9.22
C HIS A 112 7.75 6.44 8.15
N SER A 113 7.88 5.14 8.42
CA SER A 113 7.35 4.06 7.57
C SER A 113 6.06 3.47 8.17
N TRP A 114 6.15 2.60 9.17
CA TRP A 114 4.98 1.98 9.81
C TRP A 114 4.04 2.97 10.48
N GLY A 115 4.59 3.95 11.24
CA GLY A 115 3.75 4.96 11.90
C GLY A 115 2.97 5.80 10.91
N TYR A 116 3.63 6.29 9.85
CA TYR A 116 2.98 7.00 8.75
C TYR A 116 1.95 6.12 8.04
N TRP A 117 2.30 4.86 7.71
CA TRP A 117 1.43 3.92 7.01
C TRP A 117 0.14 3.67 7.77
N LEU A 118 0.24 3.27 9.03
CA LEU A 118 -0.91 3.00 9.88
C LEU A 118 -1.77 4.25 10.10
N LYS A 119 -1.16 5.44 10.21
CA LYS A 119 -1.87 6.70 10.50
C LYS A 119 -2.65 7.24 9.31
N HIS A 120 -2.07 7.15 8.10
CA HIS A 120 -2.59 7.87 6.94
C HIS A 120 -3.18 6.98 5.85
N HIS A 121 -2.94 5.67 5.89
CA HIS A 121 -3.41 4.75 4.85
C HIS A 121 -4.29 3.63 5.39
N CYS A 122 -4.08 3.18 6.62
CA CYS A 122 -4.73 2.00 7.16
C CYS A 122 -5.99 2.32 7.96
N ARG A 123 -7.03 1.50 7.80
CA ARG A 123 -8.25 1.49 8.60
C ARG A 123 -8.27 0.22 9.43
N CYS A 124 -8.22 0.35 10.75
CA CYS A 124 -8.35 -0.78 11.65
C CYS A 124 -9.77 -1.34 11.59
N ILE A 125 -9.90 -2.63 11.29
CA ILE A 125 -11.19 -3.36 11.26
C ILE A 125 -11.31 -4.33 12.43
N TRP A 126 -10.20 -4.67 13.10
CA TRP A 126 -10.20 -5.51 14.29
C TRP A 126 -8.91 -5.37 15.10
N GLY A 127 -9.00 -5.53 16.41
CA GLY A 127 -7.89 -5.58 17.35
C GLY A 127 -7.41 -4.22 17.83
N ASN A 128 -6.11 -4.11 18.13
CA ASN A 128 -5.49 -2.89 18.61
C ASN A 128 -5.28 -1.91 17.47
N ASP A 129 -5.94 -0.74 17.53
CA ASP A 129 -5.73 0.34 16.56
C ASP A 129 -4.45 1.13 16.89
N LEU A 130 -3.32 0.66 16.39
CA LEU A 130 -2.01 1.30 16.59
C LEU A 130 -1.91 2.68 15.92
N SER A 131 -2.81 3.03 14.99
CA SER A 131 -2.83 4.37 14.38
C SER A 131 -3.01 5.47 15.44
N ARG A 132 -3.62 5.13 16.58
CA ARG A 132 -3.82 6.03 17.72
C ARG A 132 -2.54 6.35 18.48
N CYS A 133 -1.49 5.55 18.31
CA CYS A 133 -0.18 5.80 18.91
C CYS A 133 0.58 6.93 18.21
N PHE A 134 0.10 7.41 17.06
CA PHE A 134 0.78 8.41 16.25
C PHE A 134 -0.06 9.67 16.08
N THR A 135 0.60 10.83 16.17
CA THR A 135 0.02 12.11 15.75
C THR A 135 0.02 12.19 14.20
N PRO A 136 -0.86 12.99 13.58
CA PRO A 136 -0.79 13.25 12.15
C PRO A 136 0.58 13.80 11.74
N PHE A 137 1.15 13.28 10.67
CA PHE A 137 2.46 13.67 10.19
C PHE A 137 2.37 14.88 9.24
N PRO A 138 3.30 15.85 9.32
CA PRO A 138 3.47 16.84 8.26
C PRO A 138 4.10 16.19 7.03
N PRO A 139 3.84 16.71 5.82
CA PRO A 139 4.57 16.32 4.62
C PRO A 139 6.08 16.47 4.83
N SER A 140 6.86 15.42 4.52
CA SER A 140 8.31 15.49 4.65
C SER A 140 9.03 14.55 3.69
N ARG A 141 10.25 14.93 3.31
CA ARG A 141 11.13 14.07 2.52
C ARG A 141 11.55 12.82 3.31
N THR A 142 11.65 12.92 4.62
CA THR A 142 11.97 11.78 5.49
C THR A 142 10.93 10.66 5.37
N ILE A 143 9.63 11.00 5.32
CA ILE A 143 8.57 10.02 5.06
C ILE A 143 8.72 9.41 3.67
N ALA A 144 8.93 10.25 2.65
CA ALA A 144 9.07 9.77 1.27
C ALA A 144 10.23 8.77 1.13
N LEU A 145 11.37 9.06 1.75
CA LEU A 145 12.53 8.16 1.80
C LEU A 145 12.27 6.89 2.62
N ALA A 146 11.57 6.99 3.75
CA ALA A 146 11.25 5.84 4.57
C ALA A 146 10.30 4.85 3.88
N VAL A 147 9.44 5.35 2.98
CA VAL A 147 8.45 4.53 2.25
C VAL A 147 8.99 4.02 0.90
N ASN A 148 9.90 4.77 0.26
CA ASN A 148 10.37 4.49 -1.10
C ASN A 148 11.91 4.50 -1.22
N GLY A 149 12.66 4.42 -0.11
CA GLY A 149 14.12 4.52 -0.15
C GLY A 149 14.82 3.38 -0.89
N ASP A 150 14.16 2.25 -1.04
CA ASP A 150 14.60 1.06 -1.77
C ASP A 150 14.21 1.06 -3.26
N ILE A 151 13.72 2.20 -3.77
CA ILE A 151 13.07 2.25 -5.09
C ILE A 151 14.00 1.79 -6.22
N VAL A 152 15.28 2.09 -6.17
CA VAL A 152 16.23 1.69 -7.23
C VAL A 152 16.30 0.18 -7.32
N GLU A 153 16.59 -0.50 -6.20
CA GLU A 153 16.68 -1.96 -6.12
C GLU A 153 15.38 -2.65 -6.54
N VAL A 154 14.25 -2.06 -6.14
CA VAL A 154 12.93 -2.59 -6.49
C VAL A 154 12.65 -2.44 -7.98
N LEU A 155 12.96 -1.30 -8.59
CA LEU A 155 12.77 -1.10 -10.03
C LEU A 155 13.70 -1.97 -10.86
N GLU A 156 14.95 -2.17 -10.44
CA GLU A 156 15.90 -3.10 -11.11
C GLU A 156 15.35 -4.52 -11.10
N ARG A 157 14.87 -5.00 -9.96
CA ARG A 157 14.24 -6.32 -9.86
C ARG A 157 13.00 -6.43 -10.75
N GLN A 158 12.11 -5.43 -10.73
CA GLN A 158 10.91 -5.42 -11.56
C GLN A 158 11.24 -5.36 -13.07
N ALA A 159 12.27 -4.63 -13.45
CA ALA A 159 12.74 -4.59 -14.83
C ALA A 159 13.21 -5.99 -15.30
N GLY A 160 14.01 -6.69 -14.47
CA GLY A 160 14.43 -8.06 -14.76
C GLY A 160 13.25 -9.04 -14.87
N GLU A 161 12.25 -8.95 -13.99
CA GLU A 161 11.02 -9.75 -14.07
C GLU A 161 10.23 -9.48 -15.36
N ILE A 162 10.11 -8.22 -15.76
CA ILE A 162 9.43 -7.80 -17.00
C ILE A 162 10.17 -8.34 -18.22
N GLU A 163 11.50 -8.26 -18.24
CA GLU A 163 12.32 -8.75 -19.34
C GLU A 163 12.19 -10.27 -19.51
N GLN A 164 12.27 -11.03 -18.41
CA GLN A 164 12.02 -12.47 -18.39
C GLN A 164 10.62 -12.84 -18.92
N LEU A 165 9.59 -12.09 -18.51
CA LEU A 165 8.22 -12.32 -18.99
C LEU A 165 8.07 -12.04 -20.49
N ARG A 166 8.80 -11.04 -21.02
CA ARG A 166 8.81 -10.73 -22.46
C ARG A 166 9.45 -11.83 -23.28
N GLU A 167 10.50 -12.45 -22.79
CA GLU A 167 11.18 -13.57 -23.46
C GLU A 167 10.34 -14.86 -23.49
N GLN A 168 9.57 -15.10 -22.43
CA GLN A 168 8.75 -16.31 -22.29
C GLN A 168 7.48 -16.34 -23.16
N THR A 169 7.08 -15.26 -23.79
CA THR A 169 6.01 -15.09 -24.81
C THR A 169 4.60 -15.65 -24.44
N ILE A 170 4.35 -16.10 -23.20
CA ILE A 170 3.19 -16.95 -22.88
C ILE A 170 2.07 -16.21 -22.14
N ASP A 171 2.35 -15.12 -21.38
CA ASP A 171 1.35 -14.47 -20.54
C ASP A 171 1.37 -12.93 -20.67
N THR A 172 0.74 -12.44 -21.74
CA THR A 172 0.60 -11.00 -21.99
C THR A 172 -0.11 -10.27 -20.84
N ALA A 173 -1.10 -10.90 -20.20
CA ALA A 173 -1.84 -10.29 -19.10
C ALA A 173 -0.94 -10.09 -17.87
N LYS A 174 -0.10 -11.07 -17.55
CA LYS A 174 0.88 -10.98 -16.47
C LYS A 174 1.93 -9.91 -16.75
N LEU A 175 2.42 -9.82 -17.98
CA LEU A 175 3.36 -8.79 -18.40
C LEU A 175 2.77 -7.39 -18.23
N VAL A 176 1.57 -7.14 -18.75
CA VAL A 176 0.88 -5.85 -18.63
C VAL A 176 0.67 -5.48 -17.16
N ARG A 177 0.26 -6.43 -16.31
CA ARG A 177 0.09 -6.21 -14.89
C ARG A 177 1.41 -5.80 -14.22
N ARG A 178 2.52 -6.48 -14.51
CA ARG A 178 3.85 -6.14 -13.96
C ARG A 178 4.33 -4.76 -14.42
N GLN A 179 4.12 -4.41 -15.66
CA GLN A 179 4.44 -3.07 -16.19
C GLN A 179 3.63 -1.99 -15.48
N ARG A 180 2.33 -2.23 -15.25
CA ARG A 180 1.44 -1.33 -14.51
C ARG A 180 1.91 -1.15 -13.06
N GLU A 181 2.23 -2.22 -12.36
CA GLU A 181 2.74 -2.18 -10.99
C GLU A 181 4.04 -1.36 -10.90
N ALA A 182 5.00 -1.62 -11.80
CA ALA A 182 6.26 -0.89 -11.87
C ALA A 182 6.06 0.61 -12.15
N ALA A 183 5.21 0.95 -13.12
CA ALA A 183 4.90 2.33 -13.47
C ALA A 183 4.27 3.09 -12.29
N ARG A 184 3.28 2.48 -11.62
CA ARG A 184 2.63 3.05 -10.44
C ARG A 184 3.61 3.27 -9.28
N ARG A 185 4.51 2.30 -9.06
CA ARG A 185 5.52 2.40 -8.01
C ARG A 185 6.53 3.52 -8.31
N LEU A 186 7.03 3.60 -9.54
CA LEU A 186 7.93 4.66 -9.97
C LEU A 186 7.31 6.05 -9.77
N LEU A 187 6.07 6.24 -10.24
CA LEU A 187 5.37 7.52 -10.11
C LEU A 187 5.21 7.96 -8.64
N ARG A 188 4.83 7.05 -7.75
CA ARG A 188 4.74 7.36 -6.30
C ARG A 188 6.11 7.66 -5.70
N ALA A 189 7.14 6.95 -6.12
CA ALA A 189 8.49 7.09 -5.61
C ALA A 189 9.17 8.40 -6.04
N THR A 190 8.65 9.12 -7.04
CA THR A 190 9.13 10.49 -7.37
C THR A 190 9.12 11.41 -6.16
N SER A 191 8.31 11.12 -5.16
CA SER A 191 8.26 11.87 -3.89
C SER A 191 9.59 11.87 -3.12
N VAL A 192 10.53 10.96 -3.36
CA VAL A 192 11.85 10.99 -2.73
C VAL A 192 12.69 12.19 -3.20
N LEU A 193 12.35 12.75 -4.35
CA LEU A 193 13.00 13.93 -4.97
C LEU A 193 12.31 15.26 -4.63
N ARG A 194 11.29 15.23 -3.74
CA ARG A 194 10.60 16.45 -3.30
C ARG A 194 11.53 17.41 -2.57
N ALA A 195 11.23 18.70 -2.64
CA ALA A 195 11.89 19.69 -1.81
C ALA A 195 11.58 19.46 -0.32
N GLU A 196 12.52 19.77 0.57
CA GLU A 196 12.37 19.57 2.02
C GLU A 196 11.16 20.31 2.62
N ASN A 197 10.91 21.51 2.12
CA ASN A 197 9.84 22.40 2.57
C ASN A 197 8.58 22.34 1.70
N GLU A 198 8.44 21.36 0.81
CA GLU A 198 7.25 21.21 -0.02
C GLU A 198 6.02 20.89 0.87
N PRO A 199 4.99 21.74 0.91
CA PRO A 199 3.86 21.60 1.82
C PRO A 199 2.79 20.62 1.31
N SER A 200 2.82 20.26 0.02
CA SER A 200 1.82 19.34 -0.56
C SER A 200 2.22 17.89 -0.35
N TRP A 201 1.22 17.03 -0.25
CA TRP A 201 1.41 15.58 -0.18
C TRP A 201 0.51 14.90 -1.22
N PRO A 202 1.08 14.37 -2.30
CA PRO A 202 0.31 13.71 -3.36
C PRO A 202 -0.43 12.49 -2.84
N GLN A 203 -1.67 12.30 -3.29
CA GLN A 203 -2.53 11.15 -2.98
C GLN A 203 -2.81 10.28 -4.21
N THR A 204 -2.81 10.88 -5.41
CA THR A 204 -3.05 10.18 -6.68
C THR A 204 -1.81 10.18 -7.56
N LEU A 205 -1.77 9.31 -8.57
CA LEU A 205 -0.65 9.26 -9.52
C LEU A 205 -0.49 10.58 -10.29
N GLU A 206 -1.61 11.22 -10.65
CA GLU A 206 -1.64 12.51 -11.32
C GLU A 206 -1.02 13.61 -10.45
N GLN A 207 -1.33 13.60 -9.14
CA GLN A 207 -0.73 14.55 -8.20
C GLN A 207 0.77 14.31 -8.02
N HIS A 208 1.22 13.05 -7.98
CA HIS A 208 2.65 12.71 -7.96
C HIS A 208 3.35 13.20 -9.22
N ALA A 209 2.78 12.92 -10.40
CA ALA A 209 3.31 13.38 -11.67
C ALA A 209 3.37 14.91 -11.77
N ALA A 210 2.29 15.60 -11.38
CA ALA A 210 2.22 17.07 -11.42
C ALA A 210 3.25 17.70 -10.48
N LEU A 211 3.38 17.22 -9.25
CA LEU A 211 4.36 17.73 -8.29
C LEU A 211 5.79 17.48 -8.78
N PHE A 212 6.07 16.30 -9.33
CA PHE A 212 7.39 16.01 -9.89
C PHE A 212 7.73 16.92 -11.05
N LEU A 213 6.81 17.08 -12.01
CA LEU A 213 7.03 17.92 -13.21
C LEU A 213 7.12 19.40 -12.90
N SER A 214 6.58 19.89 -11.79
CA SER A 214 6.78 21.28 -11.36
C SER A 214 8.25 21.58 -11.01
N ASN A 215 8.99 20.58 -10.56
CA ASN A 215 10.42 20.67 -10.22
C ASN A 215 11.34 20.18 -11.35
N TYR A 216 10.87 19.24 -12.16
CA TYR A 216 11.64 18.56 -13.21
C TYR A 216 10.90 18.58 -14.57
N PRO A 217 10.61 19.75 -15.18
CA PRO A 217 9.77 19.85 -16.39
C PRO A 217 10.36 19.15 -17.61
N ALA A 218 11.68 18.97 -17.66
CA ALA A 218 12.37 18.27 -18.74
C ALA A 218 12.05 16.75 -18.78
N MET A 219 11.50 16.20 -17.70
CA MET A 219 11.14 14.77 -17.59
C MET A 219 9.70 14.45 -18.06
N ARG A 220 9.03 15.39 -18.72
CA ARG A 220 7.62 15.24 -19.12
C ARG A 220 7.37 14.01 -19.96
N GLU A 221 8.17 13.76 -20.98
CA GLU A 221 7.98 12.61 -21.88
C GLU A 221 8.05 11.27 -21.13
N GLN A 222 8.99 11.15 -20.19
CA GLN A 222 9.17 9.96 -19.36
C GLN A 222 7.98 9.75 -18.40
N ILE A 223 7.55 10.83 -17.76
CA ILE A 223 6.38 10.76 -16.86
C ILE A 223 5.11 10.42 -17.62
N ASP A 224 4.86 11.03 -18.79
CA ASP A 224 3.70 10.72 -19.63
C ASP A 224 3.74 9.26 -20.13
N PHE A 225 4.93 8.72 -20.42
CA PHE A 225 5.09 7.31 -20.73
C PHE A 225 4.62 6.43 -19.55
N PHE A 226 5.12 6.66 -18.34
CA PHE A 226 4.72 5.87 -17.17
C PHE A 226 3.26 6.07 -16.79
N MET A 227 2.69 7.26 -16.94
CA MET A 227 1.27 7.51 -16.71
C MET A 227 0.38 6.66 -17.63
N ARG A 228 0.74 6.53 -18.92
CA ARG A 228 -0.01 5.64 -19.86
C ARG A 228 0.05 4.17 -19.45
N HIS A 229 1.14 3.71 -18.84
CA HIS A 229 1.30 2.31 -18.42
C HIS A 229 0.75 2.05 -17.01
N ALA A 230 0.43 3.09 -16.25
CA ALA A 230 -0.12 2.98 -14.91
C ALA A 230 -1.66 2.83 -14.88
N GLY A 231 -2.31 3.15 -16.01
CA GLY A 231 -3.78 3.11 -16.20
C GLY A 231 -4.39 1.73 -16.38
#